data_e7ea633844fece2a36de17b82b77edcb
#
_entry.id   e7ea633844fece2a36de17b82b77edcb
#
_cell.length_a   1.000
_cell.length_b   1.000
_cell.length_c   1.000
_cell.angle_alpha   90.00
_cell.angle_beta   90.00
_cell.angle_gamma   90.00
#
_symmetry.space_group_name_H-M   'P 1'
#
loop_
_entity.id
_entity.type
_entity.pdbx_description
1 polymer ?
#
loop_
_entity_poly.entity_id
_entity_poly.type
_entity_poly.pdbx_seq_one_letter_code
_entity_poly.pdbx_strand_id
1 'polypeptide(L)'
;MIKEFTVNIDDSELININSKIKQYPWSSIEDMEGWSYGTNKTYLKELCDYWVKEFDWKKHEKKINSFKNYKTNIDGLNIHFIKEEGSGKNPKTLLLLHGWPGSIVEFLEVIKPLAHPEEFGGNIDDAFTVIAPSLPGFGFSDYPKRPIGPRKIAEILNKMMIKNLNNENYLAQGGDWGATICNWLGYDHSTNCKAIHINCLTMRHPKGAINKQERAWE
;
A
#
# COMPACT_ATOMS: atom_id res chain seq x y z
N MET A 1 15.56 -5.44 14.90
CA MET A 1 14.64 -6.24 15.76
C MET A 1 13.21 -5.91 15.33
N ILE A 2 12.37 -6.94 15.13
CA ILE A 2 10.94 -6.81 14.83
C ILE A 2 10.18 -6.64 16.15
N LYS A 3 9.22 -5.72 16.18
CA LYS A 3 8.34 -5.48 17.34
C LYS A 3 6.89 -5.56 16.89
N GLU A 4 6.05 -6.16 17.72
CA GLU A 4 4.61 -6.09 17.52
C GLU A 4 4.15 -4.63 17.59
N PHE A 5 3.14 -4.33 16.79
CA PHE A 5 2.56 -2.99 16.68
C PHE A 5 1.05 -3.10 16.68
N THR A 6 0.41 -2.21 17.40
CA THR A 6 -1.04 -2.07 17.40
C THR A 6 -1.39 -0.68 16.91
N VAL A 7 -2.25 -0.60 15.90
CA VAL A 7 -2.79 0.67 15.43
C VAL A 7 -3.71 1.22 16.50
N ASN A 8 -3.41 2.42 16.96
CA ASN A 8 -4.22 3.16 17.92
C ASN A 8 -4.12 4.65 17.62
N ILE A 9 -5.17 5.21 17.04
CA ILE A 9 -5.29 6.64 16.77
C ILE A 9 -6.07 7.29 17.90
N ASP A 10 -5.48 8.31 18.53
CA ASP A 10 -6.10 9.02 19.62
C ASP A 10 -7.40 9.70 19.17
N ASP A 11 -8.39 9.71 20.07
CA ASP A 11 -9.68 10.34 19.79
C ASP A 11 -9.54 11.84 19.53
N SER A 12 -8.55 12.50 20.14
CA SER A 12 -8.22 13.91 19.87
C SER A 12 -7.83 14.16 18.41
N GLU A 13 -7.12 13.20 17.77
CA GLU A 13 -6.78 13.27 16.35
C GLU A 13 -8.04 13.14 15.47
N LEU A 14 -8.92 12.21 15.79
CA LEU A 14 -10.18 12.00 15.08
C LEU A 14 -11.10 13.23 15.20
N ILE A 15 -11.18 13.83 16.39
CA ILE A 15 -11.91 15.07 16.63
C ILE A 15 -11.32 16.22 15.80
N ASN A 16 -10.00 16.34 15.75
CA ASN A 16 -9.31 17.37 14.97
C ASN A 16 -9.60 17.22 13.46
N ILE A 17 -9.55 15.99 12.92
CA ILE A 17 -9.89 15.70 11.52
C ILE A 17 -11.34 16.14 11.24
N ASN A 18 -12.30 15.70 12.05
CA ASN A 18 -13.70 16.03 11.90
C ASN A 18 -13.94 17.57 11.99
N SER A 19 -13.21 18.24 12.88
CA SER A 19 -13.29 19.71 12.99
C SER A 19 -12.80 20.40 11.70
N LYS A 20 -11.69 19.96 11.13
CA LYS A 20 -11.16 20.50 9.87
C LYS A 20 -12.11 20.30 8.70
N ILE A 21 -12.74 19.12 8.61
CA ILE A 21 -13.75 18.84 7.56
C ILE A 21 -14.95 19.79 7.70
N LYS A 22 -15.46 19.97 8.91
CA LYS A 22 -16.60 20.87 9.19
C LYS A 22 -16.28 22.33 8.89
N GLN A 23 -15.03 22.75 9.09
CA GLN A 23 -14.57 24.12 8.86
C GLN A 23 -14.16 24.41 7.42
N TYR A 24 -14.25 23.41 6.53
CA TYR A 24 -13.85 23.60 5.14
C TYR A 24 -14.69 24.71 4.46
N PRO A 25 -14.07 25.70 3.80
CA PRO A 25 -14.77 26.88 3.29
C PRO A 25 -15.45 26.60 1.94
N TRP A 26 -16.52 25.82 1.95
CA TRP A 26 -17.27 25.43 0.74
C TRP A 26 -17.76 26.60 -0.11
N SER A 27 -18.04 27.76 0.52
CA SER A 27 -18.47 28.95 -0.18
C SER A 27 -17.43 29.57 -1.09
N SER A 28 -16.15 29.32 -0.83
CA SER A 28 -15.03 29.85 -1.63
C SER A 28 -14.72 29.02 -2.88
N ILE A 29 -15.39 27.89 -3.07
CA ILE A 29 -15.20 27.01 -4.23
C ILE A 29 -16.32 27.31 -5.22
N GLU A 30 -15.96 27.65 -6.45
CA GLU A 30 -16.93 27.77 -7.54
C GLU A 30 -17.62 26.42 -7.81
N ASP A 31 -18.93 26.48 -8.06
CA ASP A 31 -19.70 25.30 -8.43
C ASP A 31 -19.65 25.14 -9.95
N MET A 32 -18.69 24.36 -10.38
CA MET A 32 -18.55 23.97 -11.79
C MET A 32 -19.54 22.85 -12.09
N GLU A 33 -20.35 22.98 -13.11
CA GLU A 33 -21.36 21.98 -13.47
C GLU A 33 -20.74 20.59 -13.74
N GLY A 34 -21.28 19.57 -13.06
CA GLY A 34 -20.95 18.16 -13.27
C GLY A 34 -19.51 17.79 -12.86
N TRP A 35 -18.90 16.89 -13.64
CA TRP A 35 -17.58 16.30 -13.38
C TRP A 35 -16.52 16.72 -14.42
N SER A 36 -16.86 17.64 -15.31
CA SER A 36 -16.00 17.98 -16.47
C SER A 36 -14.64 18.58 -16.10
N TYR A 37 -14.55 19.22 -14.93
CA TYR A 37 -13.34 19.86 -14.44
C TYR A 37 -12.73 19.17 -13.20
N GLY A 38 -13.28 18.04 -12.79
CA GLY A 38 -12.84 17.32 -11.62
C GLY A 38 -13.99 16.87 -10.72
N THR A 39 -13.71 16.69 -9.44
CA THR A 39 -14.72 16.21 -8.48
C THR A 39 -15.85 17.22 -8.32
N ASN A 40 -17.09 16.75 -8.51
CA ASN A 40 -18.28 17.57 -8.29
C ASN A 40 -18.35 18.06 -6.84
N LYS A 41 -18.60 19.37 -6.66
CA LYS A 41 -18.62 20.02 -5.34
C LYS A 41 -19.71 19.46 -4.42
N THR A 42 -20.92 19.26 -4.94
CA THR A 42 -22.04 18.72 -4.17
C THR A 42 -21.74 17.31 -3.68
N TYR A 43 -21.25 16.43 -4.57
CA TYR A 43 -20.83 15.09 -4.21
C TYR A 43 -19.73 15.07 -3.13
N LEU A 44 -18.71 15.93 -3.28
CA LEU A 44 -17.62 16.00 -2.30
C LEU A 44 -18.12 16.47 -0.94
N LYS A 45 -19.08 17.40 -0.91
CA LYS A 45 -19.72 17.85 0.33
C LYS A 45 -20.52 16.75 0.99
N GLU A 46 -21.29 15.99 0.24
CA GLU A 46 -22.03 14.81 0.72
C GLU A 46 -21.09 13.76 1.29
N LEU A 47 -19.97 13.49 0.62
CA LEU A 47 -18.93 12.57 1.11
C LEU A 47 -18.31 13.05 2.42
N CYS A 48 -18.00 14.34 2.55
CA CYS A 48 -17.50 14.95 3.78
C CYS A 48 -18.54 14.89 4.92
N ASP A 49 -19.82 15.10 4.62
CA ASP A 49 -20.90 14.94 5.57
C ASP A 49 -21.03 13.51 6.07
N TYR A 50 -20.97 12.52 5.16
CA TYR A 50 -20.91 11.10 5.51
C TYR A 50 -19.69 10.80 6.41
N TRP A 51 -18.51 11.29 6.05
CA TRP A 51 -17.30 11.08 6.85
C TRP A 51 -17.47 11.54 8.30
N VAL A 52 -18.04 12.73 8.48
CA VAL A 52 -18.22 13.30 9.83
C VAL A 52 -19.31 12.60 10.64
N LYS A 53 -20.39 12.13 9.98
CA LYS A 53 -21.59 11.64 10.67
C LYS A 53 -21.64 10.12 10.84
N GLU A 54 -21.09 9.38 9.86
CA GLU A 54 -21.34 7.94 9.73
C GLU A 54 -20.05 7.10 9.68
N PHE A 55 -18.94 7.67 9.20
CA PHE A 55 -17.69 6.92 9.11
C PHE A 55 -17.08 6.68 10.49
N ASP A 56 -16.96 5.40 10.87
CA ASP A 56 -16.39 4.96 12.14
C ASP A 56 -14.95 4.44 11.94
N TRP A 57 -13.96 5.31 12.24
CA TRP A 57 -12.55 4.92 12.19
C TRP A 57 -12.25 3.74 13.09
N LYS A 58 -12.81 3.67 14.30
CA LYS A 58 -12.49 2.61 15.26
C LYS A 58 -12.89 1.22 14.76
N LYS A 59 -13.92 1.13 13.92
CA LYS A 59 -14.28 -0.10 13.24
C LYS A 59 -13.19 -0.54 12.25
N HIS A 60 -12.63 0.40 11.48
CA HIS A 60 -11.55 0.14 10.53
C HIS A 60 -10.23 -0.14 11.23
N GLU A 61 -9.92 0.58 12.30
CA GLU A 61 -8.77 0.33 13.18
C GLU A 61 -8.81 -1.10 13.74
N LYS A 62 -9.97 -1.55 14.22
CA LYS A 62 -10.18 -2.93 14.67
C LYS A 62 -9.96 -3.95 13.55
N LYS A 63 -10.39 -3.65 12.33
CA LYS A 63 -10.15 -4.52 11.15
C LYS A 63 -8.66 -4.62 10.83
N ILE A 64 -7.92 -3.52 10.82
CA ILE A 64 -6.46 -3.53 10.62
C ILE A 64 -5.79 -4.35 11.73
N ASN A 65 -6.19 -4.16 12.98
CA ASN A 65 -5.66 -4.87 14.14
C ASN A 65 -6.09 -6.35 14.23
N SER A 66 -7.00 -6.82 13.39
CA SER A 66 -7.30 -8.26 13.26
C SER A 66 -6.19 -9.03 12.54
N PHE A 67 -5.27 -8.33 11.88
CA PHE A 67 -4.03 -8.88 11.33
C PHE A 67 -2.87 -8.66 12.30
N LYS A 68 -1.83 -9.47 12.16
CA LYS A 68 -0.58 -9.27 12.92
C LYS A 68 0.21 -8.12 12.32
N ASN A 69 0.27 -7.02 13.04
CA ASN A 69 1.00 -5.82 12.66
C ASN A 69 2.35 -5.75 13.37
N TYR A 70 3.37 -5.29 12.66
CA TYR A 70 4.73 -5.19 13.18
C TYR A 70 5.41 -3.90 12.74
N LYS A 71 6.47 -3.52 13.46
CA LYS A 71 7.45 -2.51 13.03
C LYS A 71 8.86 -3.06 13.12
N THR A 72 9.69 -2.66 12.17
CA THR A 72 11.13 -2.95 12.20
C THR A 72 11.94 -1.76 11.72
N ASN A 73 13.13 -1.57 12.27
CA ASN A 73 14.00 -0.46 11.89
C ASN A 73 14.95 -0.87 10.77
N ILE A 74 14.98 -0.09 9.69
CA ILE A 74 15.87 -0.24 8.55
C ILE A 74 16.52 1.13 8.27
N ASP A 75 17.83 1.20 8.40
CA ASP A 75 18.62 2.40 8.12
C ASP A 75 18.06 3.66 8.84
N GLY A 76 17.52 3.50 10.07
CA GLY A 76 16.97 4.56 10.87
C GLY A 76 15.49 4.89 10.63
N LEU A 77 14.82 4.18 9.72
CA LEU A 77 13.37 4.30 9.46
C LEU A 77 12.64 3.10 10.10
N ASN A 78 11.60 3.36 10.88
CA ASN A 78 10.70 2.32 11.34
C ASN A 78 9.67 2.03 10.24
N ILE A 79 9.74 0.83 9.69
CA ILE A 79 8.82 0.36 8.66
C ILE A 79 7.76 -0.50 9.32
N HIS A 80 6.51 -0.11 9.17
CA HIS A 80 5.34 -0.88 9.55
C HIS A 80 5.02 -1.92 8.46
N PHE A 81 4.56 -3.10 8.87
CA PHE A 81 4.04 -4.10 7.94
C PHE A 81 3.06 -5.04 8.62
N ILE A 82 2.11 -5.55 7.82
CA ILE A 82 1.29 -6.70 8.18
C ILE A 82 2.04 -7.95 7.74
N LYS A 83 2.02 -9.00 8.58
CA LYS A 83 2.51 -10.33 8.23
C LYS A 83 1.44 -11.36 8.50
N GLU A 84 1.09 -12.15 7.48
CA GLU A 84 0.22 -13.32 7.58
C GLU A 84 0.97 -14.54 7.08
N GLU A 85 1.10 -15.54 7.95
CA GLU A 85 1.78 -16.79 7.59
C GLU A 85 0.88 -17.64 6.69
N GLY A 86 1.44 -18.17 5.62
CA GLY A 86 0.72 -19.08 4.73
C GLY A 86 0.49 -20.45 5.36
N SER A 87 -0.67 -21.06 5.08
CA SER A 87 -1.10 -22.36 5.63
C SER A 87 -0.38 -23.56 5.02
N GLY A 88 0.24 -23.45 3.85
CA GLY A 88 0.96 -24.53 3.18
C GLY A 88 2.22 -24.98 3.93
N LYS A 89 2.77 -26.14 3.53
CA LYS A 89 4.00 -26.68 4.15
C LYS A 89 5.23 -25.80 3.92
N ASN A 90 5.33 -25.16 2.75
CA ASN A 90 6.44 -24.28 2.37
C ASN A 90 5.89 -23.08 1.56
N PRO A 91 5.09 -22.22 2.16
CA PRO A 91 4.50 -21.08 1.46
C PRO A 91 5.60 -20.13 1.00
N LYS A 92 5.53 -19.72 -0.28
CA LYS A 92 6.43 -18.70 -0.81
C LYS A 92 6.10 -17.37 -0.16
N THR A 93 7.13 -16.55 0.11
CA THR A 93 6.90 -15.21 0.65
C THR A 93 6.53 -14.25 -0.48
N LEU A 94 5.43 -13.52 -0.28
CA LEU A 94 4.90 -12.51 -1.20
C LEU A 94 4.90 -11.14 -0.52
N LEU A 95 5.65 -10.20 -1.09
CA LEU A 95 5.68 -8.80 -0.70
C LEU A 95 4.61 -8.03 -1.50
N LEU A 96 3.60 -7.45 -0.82
CA LEU A 96 2.54 -6.65 -1.42
C LEU A 96 2.81 -5.16 -1.25
N LEU A 97 2.92 -4.42 -2.35
CA LEU A 97 3.31 -3.01 -2.37
C LEU A 97 2.20 -2.12 -2.91
N HIS A 98 1.66 -1.27 -2.04
CA HIS A 98 0.63 -0.28 -2.38
C HIS A 98 1.19 0.92 -3.15
N GLY A 99 0.33 1.80 -3.59
CA GLY A 99 0.66 3.02 -4.32
C GLY A 99 0.25 4.31 -3.61
N TRP A 100 0.17 5.40 -4.36
CA TRP A 100 -0.31 6.69 -3.91
C TRP A 100 -1.64 7.04 -4.64
N PRO A 101 -2.62 7.53 -3.91
CA PRO A 101 -2.67 7.90 -2.48
C PRO A 101 -3.07 6.75 -1.54
N GLY A 102 -2.79 5.50 -1.92
CA GLY A 102 -3.19 4.28 -1.22
C GLY A 102 -2.43 3.97 0.07
N SER A 103 -2.69 2.79 0.60
CA SER A 103 -2.08 2.26 1.82
C SER A 103 -2.23 0.74 1.89
N ILE A 104 -1.77 0.13 2.98
CA ILE A 104 -1.99 -1.29 3.28
C ILE A 104 -3.47 -1.71 3.27
N VAL A 105 -4.38 -0.75 3.40
CA VAL A 105 -5.84 -1.00 3.39
C VAL A 105 -6.30 -1.63 2.08
N GLU A 106 -5.60 -1.37 0.97
CA GLU A 106 -5.86 -1.98 -0.35
C GLU A 106 -5.78 -3.52 -0.31
N PHE A 107 -4.99 -4.08 0.63
CA PHE A 107 -4.70 -5.50 0.69
C PHE A 107 -5.50 -6.27 1.74
N LEU A 108 -6.26 -5.60 2.62
CA LEU A 108 -6.94 -6.27 3.74
C LEU A 108 -7.90 -7.39 3.32
N GLU A 109 -8.50 -7.28 2.12
CA GLU A 109 -9.41 -8.29 1.58
C GLU A 109 -8.71 -9.44 0.85
N VAL A 110 -7.43 -9.25 0.46
CA VAL A 110 -6.70 -10.25 -0.32
C VAL A 110 -5.63 -10.99 0.48
N ILE A 111 -5.21 -10.44 1.63
CA ILE A 111 -4.17 -11.06 2.47
C ILE A 111 -4.58 -12.49 2.88
N LYS A 112 -5.78 -12.68 3.44
CA LYS A 112 -6.24 -14.00 3.86
C LYS A 112 -6.44 -14.98 2.71
N PRO A 113 -7.13 -14.61 1.61
CA PRO A 113 -7.21 -15.48 0.43
C PRO A 113 -5.86 -15.92 -0.14
N LEU A 114 -4.83 -15.08 -0.06
CA LEU A 114 -3.48 -15.43 -0.51
C LEU A 114 -2.74 -16.31 0.52
N ALA A 115 -2.97 -16.11 1.81
CA ALA A 115 -2.30 -16.88 2.86
C ALA A 115 -2.99 -18.22 3.15
N HIS A 116 -4.31 -18.28 3.02
CA HIS A 116 -5.15 -19.42 3.35
C HIS A 116 -6.12 -19.74 2.20
N PRO A 117 -5.63 -20.02 0.97
CA PRO A 117 -6.49 -20.19 -0.20
C PRO A 117 -7.54 -21.30 -0.03
N GLU A 118 -7.26 -22.34 0.76
CA GLU A 118 -8.18 -23.43 1.05
C GLU A 118 -9.46 -22.98 1.76
N GLU A 119 -9.42 -21.91 2.54
CA GLU A 119 -10.60 -21.32 3.18
C GLU A 119 -11.50 -20.58 2.17
N PHE A 120 -10.98 -20.30 0.98
CA PHE A 120 -11.64 -19.55 -0.11
C PHE A 120 -11.85 -20.40 -1.38
N GLY A 121 -11.76 -21.74 -1.26
CA GLY A 121 -11.97 -22.66 -2.38
C GLY A 121 -10.76 -22.90 -3.28
N GLY A 122 -9.58 -22.38 -2.89
CA GLY A 122 -8.31 -22.64 -3.56
C GLY A 122 -7.57 -23.86 -3.04
N ASN A 123 -6.32 -24.04 -3.48
CA ASN A 123 -5.47 -25.12 -3.04
C ASN A 123 -4.47 -24.61 -2.00
N ILE A 124 -4.31 -25.34 -0.89
CA ILE A 124 -3.36 -25.03 0.19
C ILE A 124 -1.90 -24.95 -0.31
N ASP A 125 -1.55 -25.67 -1.37
CA ASP A 125 -0.20 -25.63 -1.98
C ASP A 125 0.10 -24.31 -2.70
N ASP A 126 -0.94 -23.49 -2.96
CA ASP A 126 -0.82 -22.15 -3.54
C ASP A 126 -0.68 -21.04 -2.50
N ALA A 127 -0.64 -21.40 -1.21
CA ALA A 127 -0.54 -20.44 -0.12
C ALA A 127 0.76 -19.60 -0.16
N PHE A 128 0.64 -18.33 0.23
CA PHE A 128 1.77 -17.42 0.41
C PHE A 128 1.88 -16.96 1.87
N THR A 129 3.10 -16.86 2.38
CA THR A 129 3.34 -15.97 3.52
C THR A 129 3.34 -14.53 3.01
N VAL A 130 2.37 -13.74 3.41
CA VAL A 130 2.16 -12.37 2.91
C VAL A 130 2.83 -11.36 3.82
N ILE A 131 3.61 -10.45 3.21
CA ILE A 131 4.20 -9.27 3.86
C ILE A 131 3.66 -8.03 3.14
N ALA A 132 2.88 -7.20 3.85
CA ALA A 132 2.31 -5.98 3.30
C ALA A 132 2.81 -4.76 4.10
N PRO A 133 3.92 -4.11 3.68
CA PRO A 133 4.43 -2.94 4.37
C PRO A 133 3.63 -1.68 4.05
N SER A 134 3.52 -0.77 5.02
CA SER A 134 3.31 0.64 4.71
C SER A 134 4.59 1.19 4.11
N LEU A 135 4.53 1.78 2.92
CA LEU A 135 5.71 2.39 2.29
C LEU A 135 6.29 3.52 3.17
N PRO A 136 7.60 3.81 3.11
CA PRO A 136 8.19 4.96 3.80
C PRO A 136 7.41 6.26 3.53
N GLY A 137 6.95 6.93 4.58
CA GLY A 137 6.13 8.14 4.49
C GLY A 137 4.62 7.89 4.35
N PHE A 138 4.17 6.63 4.39
CA PHE A 138 2.76 6.26 4.30
C PHE A 138 2.30 5.49 5.54
N GLY A 139 1.01 5.55 5.80
CA GLY A 139 0.35 4.78 6.85
C GLY A 139 1.05 4.90 8.20
N PHE A 140 1.59 3.79 8.70
CA PHE A 140 2.21 3.72 10.03
C PHE A 140 3.74 3.60 9.99
N SER A 141 4.35 3.76 8.81
CA SER A 141 5.81 3.86 8.65
C SER A 141 6.30 5.28 8.88
N ASP A 142 7.58 5.42 9.28
CA ASP A 142 8.19 6.73 9.48
C ASP A 142 8.33 7.51 8.17
N TYR A 143 8.29 8.83 8.27
CA TYR A 143 8.65 9.73 7.17
C TYR A 143 10.16 9.78 6.99
N PRO A 144 10.69 9.60 5.77
CA PRO A 144 12.11 9.79 5.51
C PRO A 144 12.50 11.26 5.74
N LYS A 145 13.67 11.49 6.35
CA LYS A 145 14.18 12.85 6.61
C LYS A 145 14.48 13.66 5.34
N ARG A 146 14.63 12.98 4.21
CA ARG A 146 14.84 13.58 2.88
C ARG A 146 13.98 12.82 1.88
N PRO A 147 13.52 13.47 0.79
CA PRO A 147 12.80 12.78 -0.27
C PRO A 147 13.61 11.59 -0.81
N ILE A 148 12.93 10.45 -0.96
CA ILE A 148 13.49 9.23 -1.54
C ILE A 148 12.61 8.76 -2.69
N GLY A 149 13.24 8.21 -3.73
CA GLY A 149 12.52 7.65 -4.88
C GLY A 149 12.28 6.14 -4.76
N PRO A 150 11.54 5.55 -5.71
CA PRO A 150 11.16 4.14 -5.70
C PRO A 150 12.35 3.18 -5.62
N ARG A 151 13.46 3.48 -6.28
CA ARG A 151 14.68 2.66 -6.22
C ARG A 151 15.25 2.56 -4.81
N LYS A 152 15.25 3.69 -4.06
CA LYS A 152 15.70 3.68 -2.66
C LYS A 152 14.71 2.95 -1.75
N ILE A 153 13.42 3.05 -2.02
CA ILE A 153 12.40 2.29 -1.30
C ILE A 153 12.59 0.78 -1.55
N ALA A 154 12.84 0.38 -2.79
CA ALA A 154 13.16 -1.03 -3.12
C ALA A 154 14.38 -1.55 -2.34
N GLU A 155 15.46 -0.77 -2.24
CA GLU A 155 16.63 -1.13 -1.42
C GLU A 155 16.27 -1.33 0.06
N ILE A 156 15.48 -0.41 0.64
CA ILE A 156 15.04 -0.49 2.04
C ILE A 156 14.19 -1.75 2.26
N LEU A 157 13.23 -2.02 1.38
CA LEU A 157 12.36 -3.19 1.48
C LEU A 157 13.13 -4.50 1.26
N ASN A 158 14.05 -4.55 0.31
CA ASN A 158 14.92 -5.71 0.15
C ASN A 158 15.75 -5.97 1.42
N LYS A 159 16.35 -4.92 2.02
CA LYS A 159 17.04 -5.06 3.31
C LYS A 159 16.12 -5.57 4.41
N MET A 160 14.88 -5.09 4.48
CA MET A 160 13.88 -5.57 5.43
C MET A 160 13.65 -7.08 5.24
N MET A 161 13.42 -7.52 4.01
CA MET A 161 13.17 -8.93 3.70
C MET A 161 14.34 -9.82 4.11
N ILE A 162 15.56 -9.51 3.68
CA ILE A 162 16.72 -10.39 3.89
C ILE A 162 17.32 -10.29 5.30
N LYS A 163 17.41 -9.09 5.89
CA LYS A 163 18.12 -8.88 7.17
C LYS A 163 17.21 -9.00 8.40
N ASN A 164 15.98 -8.57 8.29
CA ASN A 164 15.09 -8.51 9.45
C ASN A 164 14.08 -9.65 9.46
N LEU A 165 13.59 -10.06 8.28
CA LEU A 165 12.61 -11.14 8.14
C LEU A 165 13.25 -12.49 7.77
N ASN A 166 14.55 -12.54 7.49
CA ASN A 166 15.29 -13.72 7.06
C ASN A 166 14.69 -14.42 5.82
N ASN A 167 14.10 -13.63 4.93
CA ASN A 167 13.51 -14.08 3.68
C ASN A 167 14.46 -13.77 2.52
N GLU A 168 15.40 -14.67 2.25
CA GLU A 168 16.37 -14.50 1.18
C GLU A 168 15.77 -14.68 -0.23
N ASN A 169 14.62 -15.36 -0.33
CA ASN A 169 13.90 -15.60 -1.58
C ASN A 169 12.44 -15.20 -1.42
N TYR A 170 12.00 -14.18 -2.16
CA TYR A 170 10.64 -13.70 -2.12
C TYR A 170 10.12 -13.30 -3.51
N LEU A 171 8.81 -13.16 -3.61
CA LEU A 171 8.10 -12.60 -4.75
C LEU A 171 7.59 -11.21 -4.38
N ALA A 172 7.37 -10.34 -5.36
CA ALA A 172 6.79 -9.02 -5.11
C ALA A 172 5.63 -8.74 -6.06
N GLN A 173 4.59 -8.11 -5.52
CA GLN A 173 3.44 -7.62 -6.28
C GLN A 173 3.23 -6.15 -5.96
N GLY A 174 2.89 -5.34 -6.97
CA GLY A 174 2.57 -3.93 -6.77
C GLY A 174 1.82 -3.30 -7.93
N GLY A 175 1.04 -2.29 -7.59
CA GLY A 175 0.38 -1.36 -8.51
C GLY A 175 0.89 0.06 -8.29
N ASP A 176 0.69 0.98 -9.23
CA ASP A 176 1.09 2.39 -9.11
C ASP A 176 2.56 2.55 -8.67
N TRP A 177 2.86 3.25 -7.56
CA TRP A 177 4.21 3.33 -6.98
C TRP A 177 4.76 1.95 -6.61
N GLY A 178 3.91 1.03 -6.12
CA GLY A 178 4.29 -0.35 -5.84
C GLY A 178 4.81 -1.07 -7.08
N ALA A 179 4.22 -0.85 -8.25
CA ALA A 179 4.71 -1.42 -9.51
C ALA A 179 6.12 -0.90 -9.86
N THR A 180 6.35 0.41 -9.70
CA THR A 180 7.67 1.01 -9.93
C THR A 180 8.72 0.46 -8.96
N ILE A 181 8.34 0.26 -7.69
CA ILE A 181 9.22 -0.36 -6.68
C ILE A 181 9.51 -1.83 -7.05
N CYS A 182 8.49 -2.61 -7.47
CA CYS A 182 8.67 -3.99 -7.93
C CYS A 182 9.67 -4.08 -9.10
N ASN A 183 9.60 -3.14 -10.06
CA ASN A 183 10.56 -3.08 -11.16
C ASN A 183 12.00 -2.92 -10.65
N TRP A 184 12.24 -2.04 -9.67
CA TRP A 184 13.56 -1.88 -9.06
C TRP A 184 13.99 -3.09 -8.23
N LEU A 185 13.06 -3.78 -7.55
CA LEU A 185 13.34 -5.03 -6.88
C LEU A 185 13.78 -6.12 -7.87
N GLY A 186 13.08 -6.26 -8.99
CA GLY A 186 13.44 -7.20 -10.05
C GLY A 186 14.76 -6.86 -10.74
N TYR A 187 15.08 -5.57 -10.89
CA TYR A 187 16.30 -5.12 -11.57
C TYR A 187 17.54 -5.16 -10.66
N ASP A 188 17.48 -4.51 -9.49
CA ASP A 188 18.65 -4.35 -8.59
C ASP A 188 18.82 -5.52 -7.62
N HIS A 189 17.76 -6.29 -7.33
CA HIS A 189 17.70 -7.28 -6.25
C HIS A 189 17.19 -8.66 -6.72
N SER A 190 17.39 -9.00 -7.99
CA SER A 190 16.96 -10.28 -8.61
C SER A 190 17.55 -11.52 -7.93
N THR A 191 18.67 -11.37 -7.21
CA THR A 191 19.23 -12.45 -6.38
C THR A 191 18.26 -12.88 -5.28
N ASN A 192 17.42 -11.97 -4.76
CA ASN A 192 16.46 -12.23 -3.70
C ASN A 192 15.00 -12.18 -4.18
N CYS A 193 14.63 -11.15 -4.95
CA CYS A 193 13.32 -11.02 -5.58
C CYS A 193 13.24 -11.92 -6.83
N LYS A 194 12.61 -13.09 -6.71
CA LYS A 194 12.63 -14.14 -7.75
C LYS A 194 11.63 -13.91 -8.88
N ALA A 195 10.54 -13.22 -8.62
CA ALA A 195 9.58 -12.79 -9.63
C ALA A 195 8.83 -11.54 -9.15
N ILE A 196 8.34 -10.78 -10.10
CA ILE A 196 7.47 -9.63 -9.86
C ILE A 196 6.15 -9.80 -10.62
N HIS A 197 5.06 -9.35 -10.00
CA HIS A 197 3.77 -9.16 -10.64
C HIS A 197 3.41 -7.67 -10.55
N ILE A 198 3.06 -7.06 -11.66
CA ILE A 198 2.65 -5.65 -11.70
C ILE A 198 1.33 -5.51 -12.46
N ASN A 199 0.42 -4.70 -11.96
CA ASN A 199 -0.85 -4.38 -12.63
C ASN A 199 -0.87 -2.96 -13.22
N CYS A 200 0.26 -2.25 -13.14
CA CYS A 200 0.46 -0.93 -13.75
C CYS A 200 1.88 -0.84 -14.30
N LEU A 201 2.00 -0.73 -15.62
CA LEU A 201 3.30 -0.51 -16.28
C LEU A 201 3.46 0.98 -16.56
N THR A 202 4.29 1.67 -15.78
CA THR A 202 4.53 3.12 -15.92
C THR A 202 5.65 3.48 -16.89
N MET A 203 6.23 2.50 -17.56
CA MET A 203 7.33 2.74 -18.50
C MET A 203 6.82 3.28 -19.84
N ARG A 204 7.44 4.36 -20.31
CA ARG A 204 7.26 4.88 -21.67
C ARG A 204 8.50 4.59 -22.49
N HIS A 205 8.31 4.31 -23.78
CA HIS A 205 9.45 4.17 -24.68
C HIS A 205 10.18 5.53 -24.79
N PRO A 206 11.54 5.58 -24.71
CA PRO A 206 12.29 6.83 -24.70
C PRO A 206 12.05 7.73 -25.93
N LYS A 207 11.63 7.14 -27.05
CA LYS A 207 11.31 7.85 -28.30
C LYS A 207 9.81 8.13 -28.49
N GLY A 208 8.99 7.93 -27.43
CA GLY A 208 7.53 8.00 -27.53
C GLY A 208 6.95 6.81 -28.30
N ALA A 209 5.72 6.97 -28.80
CA ALA A 209 5.04 5.93 -29.58
C ALA A 209 5.81 5.57 -30.85
N ILE A 210 6.17 4.30 -31.01
CA ILE A 210 6.97 3.81 -32.13
C ILE A 210 6.14 3.25 -33.30
N ASN A 211 4.86 2.99 -33.07
CA ASN A 211 3.96 2.48 -34.09
C ASN A 211 2.62 3.22 -34.12
N LYS A 212 1.79 2.91 -35.12
CA LYS A 212 0.51 3.62 -35.35
C LYS A 212 -0.54 3.35 -34.26
N GLN A 213 -0.50 2.15 -33.65
CA GLN A 213 -1.43 1.78 -32.57
C GLN A 213 -1.05 2.51 -31.28
N GLU A 214 0.23 2.56 -30.94
CA GLU A 214 0.73 3.31 -29.78
C GLU A 214 0.41 4.81 -29.88
N ARG A 215 0.57 5.40 -31.08
CA ARG A 215 0.22 6.82 -31.32
C ARG A 215 -1.26 7.13 -31.18
N ALA A 216 -2.13 6.14 -31.34
CA ALA A 216 -3.57 6.32 -31.12
C ALA A 216 -3.96 6.35 -29.63
N TRP A 217 -3.00 6.00 -28.73
CA TRP A 217 -3.16 6.00 -27.27
C TRP A 217 -2.53 7.24 -26.60
N GLU A 218 -1.70 8.00 -27.29
CA GLU A 218 -1.16 9.28 -26.81
C GLU A 218 -2.13 10.44 -27.04
#